data_32289c7148eacdb09552e1a0a75ffe37
#
_entry.id   32289c7148eacdb09552e1a0a75ffe37
#
_cell.length_a   1.000
_cell.length_b   1.000
_cell.length_c   1.000
_cell.angle_alpha   90.00
_cell.angle_beta   90.00
_cell.angle_gamma   90.00
#
_symmetry.space_group_name_H-M   'P 1'
#
loop_
_entity.id
_entity.type
_entity.pdbx_description
1 polymer ?
#
loop_
_entity_poly.entity_id
_entity_poly.type
_entity_poly.pdbx_seq_one_letter_code
_entity_poly.pdbx_strand_id
1 'polypeptide(L)'
;TEAAESSVINPNGETTQTRINPPQGYERTQEPERSFAEYLRTYPLKPDKSPVLLYDGSEKSNQNAHIAVLKLPLENENLQQCADSVMRIYAEYFFENGEYDKINFRLTNGFSAKYSKWRSGYRIKLDGNNASWVKSAQPDDSYDCFKKYMRIVFSYAGTMSMESEARGIG
;
A
#
# COMPACT_ATOMS: atom_id res chain seq x y z
N THR A 1 -39.91 -11.58 16.97
CA THR A 1 -38.60 -10.88 17.16
C THR A 1 -37.81 -11.01 15.88
N GLU A 2 -37.96 -9.99 15.02
CA GLU A 2 -37.09 -9.85 13.83
C GLU A 2 -35.64 -9.70 14.33
N ALA A 3 -34.81 -10.66 14.01
CA ALA A 3 -33.38 -10.50 14.17
C ALA A 3 -32.96 -9.35 13.25
N ALA A 4 -32.49 -8.25 13.81
CA ALA A 4 -31.97 -7.13 13.04
C ALA A 4 -30.87 -7.69 12.12
N GLU A 5 -31.07 -7.60 10.80
CA GLU A 5 -30.04 -7.92 9.84
C GLU A 5 -28.81 -7.07 10.18
N SER A 6 -27.75 -7.73 10.62
CA SER A 6 -26.52 -7.04 10.95
C SER A 6 -25.99 -6.43 9.64
N SER A 7 -26.02 -5.11 9.57
CA SER A 7 -25.49 -4.38 8.42
C SER A 7 -24.03 -4.78 8.20
N VAL A 8 -23.67 -5.12 6.97
CA VAL A 8 -22.28 -5.43 6.59
C VAL A 8 -21.35 -4.23 6.87
N ILE A 9 -21.91 -3.02 6.85
CA ILE A 9 -21.15 -1.80 7.12
C ILE A 9 -21.56 -1.25 8.50
N ASN A 10 -20.57 -1.10 9.37
CA ASN A 10 -20.67 -0.40 10.64
C ASN A 10 -20.06 1.01 10.48
N PRO A 11 -20.87 2.09 10.41
CA PRO A 11 -20.34 3.44 10.18
C PRO A 11 -19.45 3.95 11.31
N ASN A 12 -19.53 3.38 12.51
CA ASN A 12 -18.71 3.75 13.66
C ASN A 12 -17.38 2.97 13.75
N GLY A 13 -17.15 2.00 12.87
CA GLY A 13 -15.90 1.24 12.84
C GLY A 13 -14.74 2.12 12.34
N GLU A 14 -13.61 2.10 13.03
CA GLU A 14 -12.44 2.93 12.74
C GLU A 14 -11.34 2.17 12.00
N THR A 15 -11.46 0.85 11.89
CA THR A 15 -10.52 -0.02 11.15
C THR A 15 -11.27 -0.84 10.11
N THR A 16 -10.52 -1.47 9.21
CA THR A 16 -11.11 -2.30 8.16
C THR A 16 -12.00 -3.39 8.75
N GLN A 17 -11.55 -4.09 9.78
CA GLN A 17 -12.34 -5.18 10.38
C GLN A 17 -13.53 -4.70 11.23
N THR A 18 -13.46 -3.52 11.82
CA THR A 18 -14.56 -2.97 12.64
C THR A 18 -15.60 -2.23 11.79
N ARG A 19 -15.22 -1.72 10.61
CA ARG A 19 -16.11 -1.09 9.64
C ARG A 19 -16.87 -2.10 8.80
N ILE A 20 -16.23 -3.18 8.40
CA ILE A 20 -16.79 -4.18 7.47
C ILE A 20 -17.00 -5.46 8.25
N ASN A 21 -18.25 -5.80 8.54
CA ASN A 21 -18.62 -7.05 9.21
C ASN A 21 -18.63 -8.21 8.21
N PRO A 22 -18.35 -9.44 8.62
CA PRO A 22 -18.60 -10.62 7.80
C PRO A 22 -20.09 -10.71 7.42
N PRO A 23 -20.44 -11.21 6.24
CA PRO A 23 -21.83 -11.52 5.90
C PRO A 23 -22.40 -12.56 6.89
N GLN A 24 -23.75 -12.59 7.00
CA GLN A 24 -24.42 -13.55 7.85
C GLN A 24 -24.00 -15.00 7.50
N GLY A 25 -23.67 -15.79 8.52
CA GLY A 25 -23.21 -17.17 8.35
C GLY A 25 -21.71 -17.32 8.07
N TYR A 26 -20.97 -16.23 8.04
CA TYR A 26 -19.51 -16.24 7.85
C TYR A 26 -18.80 -15.65 9.10
N GLU A 27 -17.66 -16.19 9.38
CA GLU A 27 -16.76 -15.71 10.43
C GLU A 27 -15.40 -15.37 9.84
N ARG A 28 -14.68 -14.45 10.50
CA ARG A 28 -13.31 -14.14 10.11
C ARG A 28 -12.39 -15.26 10.57
N THR A 29 -11.48 -15.69 9.69
CA THR A 29 -10.37 -16.56 10.06
C THR A 29 -9.50 -15.91 11.13
N GLN A 30 -8.88 -16.73 11.98
CA GLN A 30 -7.85 -16.24 12.89
C GLN A 30 -6.57 -15.98 12.07
N GLU A 31 -5.96 -14.84 12.28
CA GLU A 31 -4.70 -14.50 11.64
C GLU A 31 -3.58 -14.41 12.68
N PRO A 32 -2.36 -14.82 12.35
CA PRO A 32 -1.23 -14.65 13.26
C PRO A 32 -1.01 -13.16 13.60
N GLU A 33 -0.65 -12.91 14.84
CA GLU A 33 -0.22 -11.58 15.27
C GLU A 33 0.90 -11.03 14.37
N ARG A 34 0.81 -9.76 14.05
CA ARG A 34 1.77 -9.06 13.18
C ARG A 34 1.85 -9.63 11.75
N SER A 35 0.91 -10.45 11.33
CA SER A 35 0.81 -10.86 9.92
C SER A 35 0.33 -9.69 9.05
N PHE A 36 0.60 -9.77 7.74
CA PHE A 36 0.08 -8.76 6.80
C PHE A 36 -1.46 -8.74 6.75
N ALA A 37 -2.10 -9.89 6.96
CA ALA A 37 -3.56 -9.97 7.04
C ALA A 37 -4.10 -9.24 8.27
N GLU A 38 -3.48 -9.40 9.45
CA GLU A 38 -3.83 -8.63 10.64
C GLU A 38 -3.59 -7.13 10.43
N TYR A 39 -2.45 -6.75 9.86
CA TYR A 39 -2.14 -5.36 9.52
C TYR A 39 -3.23 -4.73 8.64
N LEU A 40 -3.69 -5.42 7.59
CA LEU A 40 -4.78 -4.95 6.75
C LEU A 40 -6.12 -4.85 7.49
N ARG A 41 -6.43 -5.79 8.39
CA ARG A 41 -7.66 -5.79 9.19
C ARG A 41 -7.71 -4.65 10.19
N THR A 42 -6.57 -4.33 10.79
CA THR A 42 -6.45 -3.26 11.78
C THR A 42 -6.12 -1.91 11.16
N TYR A 43 -5.96 -1.86 9.83
CA TYR A 43 -5.61 -0.61 9.15
C TYR A 43 -6.65 0.49 9.41
N PRO A 44 -6.22 1.70 9.81
CA PRO A 44 -7.15 2.77 10.19
C PRO A 44 -7.88 3.33 8.97
N LEU A 45 -9.15 3.64 9.17
CA LEU A 45 -10.05 4.23 8.18
C LEU A 45 -10.35 5.68 8.48
N LYS A 46 -10.62 6.46 7.45
CA LYS A 46 -11.25 7.77 7.59
C LYS A 46 -12.70 7.59 8.09
N PRO A 47 -13.32 8.65 8.64
CA PRO A 47 -14.73 8.61 9.02
C PRO A 47 -15.63 8.06 7.90
N ASP A 48 -16.76 7.51 8.28
CA ASP A 48 -17.73 7.01 7.30
C ASP A 48 -18.11 8.08 6.29
N LYS A 49 -18.34 7.68 5.03
CA LYS A 49 -18.64 8.57 3.90
C LYS A 49 -17.56 9.61 3.58
N SER A 50 -16.34 9.45 4.09
CA SER A 50 -15.24 10.29 3.63
C SER A 50 -15.03 10.15 2.13
N PRO A 51 -14.85 11.26 1.37
CA PRO A 51 -14.65 11.19 -0.07
C PRO A 51 -13.28 10.60 -0.42
N VAL A 52 -13.24 9.90 -1.56
CA VAL A 52 -11.97 9.55 -2.22
C VAL A 52 -11.43 10.81 -2.88
N LEU A 53 -10.21 11.19 -2.52
CA LEU A 53 -9.53 12.35 -3.05
C LEU A 53 -8.50 11.96 -4.11
N LEU A 54 -8.29 12.85 -5.08
CA LEU A 54 -7.16 12.81 -6.00
C LEU A 54 -5.91 13.41 -5.34
N TYR A 55 -4.77 13.31 -6.00
CA TYR A 55 -3.48 13.79 -5.50
C TYR A 55 -3.45 15.33 -5.23
N ASP A 56 -4.27 16.10 -5.91
CA ASP A 56 -4.40 17.54 -5.77
C ASP A 56 -5.44 17.96 -4.69
N GLY A 57 -6.01 16.97 -3.98
CA GLY A 57 -7.02 17.19 -2.95
C GLY A 57 -8.45 17.34 -3.47
N SER A 58 -8.67 17.36 -4.79
CA SER A 58 -10.00 17.36 -5.35
C SER A 58 -10.70 16.00 -5.18
N GLU A 59 -12.02 15.98 -5.19
CA GLU A 59 -12.78 14.74 -5.09
C GLU A 59 -12.77 13.96 -6.41
N LYS A 60 -12.61 12.64 -6.32
CA LYS A 60 -12.77 11.76 -7.46
C LYS A 60 -14.22 11.82 -7.96
N SER A 61 -14.42 11.83 -9.26
CA SER A 61 -15.76 11.97 -9.86
C SER A 61 -16.75 10.87 -9.46
N ASN A 62 -16.29 9.63 -9.27
CA ASN A 62 -17.14 8.53 -8.82
C ASN A 62 -16.92 8.26 -7.33
N GLN A 63 -17.85 8.72 -6.50
CA GLN A 63 -17.86 8.49 -5.06
C GLN A 63 -18.71 7.28 -4.63
N ASN A 64 -19.41 6.61 -5.56
CA ASN A 64 -20.29 5.49 -5.24
C ASN A 64 -19.62 4.11 -5.33
N ALA A 65 -18.34 4.09 -5.73
CA ALA A 65 -17.59 2.85 -5.95
C ALA A 65 -16.75 2.41 -4.75
N HIS A 66 -16.90 3.05 -3.58
CA HIS A 66 -16.14 2.70 -2.38
C HIS A 66 -17.06 2.62 -1.16
N ILE A 67 -16.66 1.83 -0.17
CA ILE A 67 -17.35 1.65 1.11
C ILE A 67 -16.55 2.19 2.30
N ALA A 68 -15.28 2.44 2.11
CA ALA A 68 -14.40 3.02 3.11
C ALA A 68 -13.14 3.61 2.44
N VAL A 69 -12.49 4.54 3.12
CA VAL A 69 -11.24 5.16 2.69
C VAL A 69 -10.18 4.93 3.76
N LEU A 70 -9.04 4.35 3.38
CA LEU A 70 -7.91 4.13 4.28
C LEU A 70 -7.28 5.47 4.69
N LYS A 71 -6.77 5.56 5.92
CA LYS A 71 -5.95 6.71 6.36
C LYS A 71 -4.52 6.65 5.79
N LEU A 72 -4.41 6.33 4.52
CA LEU A 72 -3.13 6.33 3.81
C LEU A 72 -2.87 7.74 3.26
N PRO A 73 -1.75 8.40 3.62
CA PRO A 73 -1.43 9.70 3.07
C PRO A 73 -1.25 9.64 1.55
N LEU A 74 -1.84 10.60 0.84
CA LEU A 74 -1.61 10.77 -0.59
C LEU A 74 -0.25 11.43 -0.81
N GLU A 75 0.43 11.05 -1.88
CA GLU A 75 1.57 11.79 -2.39
C GLU A 75 1.08 13.07 -3.11
N ASN A 76 1.88 14.15 -3.06
CA ASN A 76 1.55 15.41 -3.69
C ASN A 76 1.74 15.40 -5.23
N GLU A 77 1.90 14.25 -5.82
CA GLU A 77 2.10 14.05 -7.25
C GLU A 77 1.18 12.94 -7.74
N ASN A 78 0.82 12.98 -9.02
CA ASN A 78 -0.03 11.94 -9.64
C ASN A 78 0.77 10.64 -9.87
N LEU A 79 1.31 10.08 -8.81
CA LEU A 79 2.13 8.88 -8.84
C LEU A 79 1.49 7.69 -8.10
N GLN A 80 0.50 7.94 -7.24
CA GLN A 80 -0.11 6.89 -6.44
C GLN A 80 -1.50 6.52 -6.99
N GLN A 81 -1.54 5.61 -7.95
CA GLN A 81 -2.76 5.03 -8.51
C GLN A 81 -3.09 3.69 -7.82
N CYS A 82 -3.99 2.87 -8.41
CA CYS A 82 -4.47 1.64 -7.77
C CYS A 82 -3.35 0.64 -7.42
N ALA A 83 -2.48 0.32 -8.38
CA ALA A 83 -1.34 -0.58 -8.16
C ALA A 83 -0.34 -0.01 -7.14
N ASP A 84 -0.08 1.28 -7.24
CA ASP A 84 0.87 1.99 -6.35
C ASP A 84 0.40 1.99 -4.91
N SER A 85 -0.93 2.11 -4.68
CA SER A 85 -1.50 2.03 -3.35
C SER A 85 -1.32 0.65 -2.71
N VAL A 86 -1.43 -0.42 -3.49
CA VAL A 86 -1.17 -1.79 -3.02
C VAL A 86 0.32 -1.96 -2.69
N MET A 87 1.22 -1.53 -3.59
CA MET A 87 2.67 -1.55 -3.35
C MET A 87 3.03 -0.73 -2.11
N ARG A 88 2.38 0.43 -1.92
CA ARG A 88 2.61 1.30 -0.76
C ARG A 88 2.25 0.60 0.54
N ILE A 89 1.05 0.05 0.67
CA ILE A 89 0.59 -0.63 1.90
C ILE A 89 1.50 -1.82 2.23
N TYR A 90 1.89 -2.59 1.23
CA TYR A 90 2.82 -3.71 1.40
C TYR A 90 4.20 -3.26 1.90
N ALA A 91 4.74 -2.19 1.32
CA ALA A 91 6.03 -1.65 1.72
C ALA A 91 6.00 -1.02 3.12
N GLU A 92 4.92 -0.29 3.46
CA GLU A 92 4.72 0.28 4.80
C GLU A 92 4.71 -0.80 5.88
N TYR A 93 3.99 -1.89 5.64
CA TYR A 93 3.97 -3.03 6.56
C TYR A 93 5.38 -3.55 6.89
N PHE A 94 6.22 -3.78 5.89
CA PHE A 94 7.59 -4.25 6.13
C PHE A 94 8.49 -3.16 6.70
N PHE A 95 8.25 -1.91 6.33
CA PHE A 95 9.00 -0.78 6.90
C PHE A 95 8.73 -0.65 8.39
N GLU A 96 7.47 -0.67 8.82
CA GLU A 96 7.07 -0.60 10.24
C GLU A 96 7.58 -1.77 11.07
N ASN A 97 7.70 -2.96 10.46
CA ASN A 97 8.26 -4.14 11.11
C ASN A 97 9.80 -4.21 11.08
N GLY A 98 10.49 -3.24 10.45
CA GLY A 98 11.94 -3.25 10.30
C GLY A 98 12.47 -4.32 9.32
N GLU A 99 11.59 -4.92 8.52
CA GLU A 99 11.91 -6.00 7.60
C GLU A 99 12.31 -5.46 6.21
N TYR A 100 13.26 -4.53 6.20
CA TYR A 100 13.65 -3.75 5.02
C TYR A 100 14.12 -4.59 3.83
N ASP A 101 14.68 -5.77 4.06
CA ASP A 101 15.12 -6.68 3.00
C ASP A 101 13.95 -7.31 2.22
N LYS A 102 12.75 -7.32 2.80
CA LYS A 102 11.54 -7.77 2.14
C LYS A 102 10.92 -6.71 1.21
N ILE A 103 11.33 -5.46 1.34
CA ILE A 103 10.86 -4.37 0.48
C ILE A 103 11.69 -4.39 -0.81
N ASN A 104 11.12 -5.00 -1.84
CA ASN A 104 11.73 -5.12 -3.15
C ASN A 104 10.64 -5.12 -4.22
N PHE A 105 10.81 -4.28 -5.22
CA PHE A 105 9.89 -4.20 -6.36
C PHE A 105 10.67 -4.33 -7.67
N ARG A 106 10.05 -4.96 -8.65
CA ARG A 106 10.60 -5.05 -9.98
C ARG A 106 10.11 -3.88 -10.82
N LEU A 107 11.01 -3.11 -11.40
CA LEU A 107 10.68 -2.05 -12.33
C LEU A 107 10.25 -2.64 -13.69
N THR A 108 9.60 -1.86 -14.53
CA THR A 108 9.10 -2.31 -15.85
C THR A 108 10.21 -2.86 -16.77
N ASN A 109 11.45 -2.43 -16.57
CA ASN A 109 12.62 -2.96 -17.27
C ASN A 109 13.22 -4.25 -16.65
N GLY A 110 12.55 -4.82 -15.62
CA GLY A 110 12.99 -6.02 -14.91
C GLY A 110 14.02 -5.77 -13.80
N PHE A 111 14.44 -4.54 -13.57
CA PHE A 111 15.41 -4.22 -12.52
C PHE A 111 14.82 -4.39 -11.12
N SER A 112 15.58 -5.03 -10.23
CA SER A 112 15.19 -5.24 -8.84
C SER A 112 15.56 -4.04 -7.96
N ALA A 113 14.55 -3.26 -7.56
CA ALA A 113 14.69 -2.05 -6.76
C ALA A 113 14.64 -2.39 -5.26
N LYS A 114 15.71 -2.92 -4.70
CA LYS A 114 15.79 -3.31 -3.27
C LYS A 114 15.90 -2.09 -2.37
N TYR A 115 14.98 -1.95 -1.40
CA TYR A 115 15.03 -0.87 -0.43
C TYR A 115 16.28 -0.94 0.46
N SER A 116 16.76 -2.13 0.83
CA SER A 116 17.99 -2.28 1.60
C SER A 116 19.22 -1.66 0.91
N LYS A 117 19.28 -1.70 -0.42
CA LYS A 117 20.32 -0.96 -1.19
C LYS A 117 20.10 0.55 -1.15
N TRP A 118 18.85 0.98 -1.32
CA TRP A 118 18.51 2.42 -1.30
C TRP A 118 18.87 3.06 0.05
N ARG A 119 18.44 2.47 1.17
CA ARG A 119 18.75 2.97 2.51
C ARG A 119 20.25 2.97 2.84
N SER A 120 21.04 2.11 2.19
CA SER A 120 22.51 2.07 2.33
C SER A 120 23.22 3.15 1.52
N GLY A 121 22.51 4.10 0.91
CA GLY A 121 23.06 5.23 0.17
C GLY A 121 23.25 4.99 -1.34
N TYR A 122 22.73 3.89 -1.87
CA TYR A 122 22.68 3.70 -3.32
C TYR A 122 21.44 4.39 -3.91
N ARG A 123 21.56 4.79 -5.19
CA ARG A 123 20.45 5.34 -5.97
C ARG A 123 20.38 4.62 -7.31
N ILE A 124 19.17 4.55 -7.86
CA ILE A 124 18.94 3.92 -9.17
C ILE A 124 19.25 4.96 -10.23
N LYS A 125 20.24 4.65 -11.09
CA LYS A 125 20.53 5.40 -12.30
C LYS A 125 19.88 4.70 -13.47
N LEU A 126 19.06 5.42 -14.21
CA LEU A 126 18.42 4.97 -15.43
C LEU A 126 19.21 5.47 -16.65
N ASP A 127 19.39 4.60 -17.64
CA ASP A 127 20.01 4.90 -18.93
C ASP A 127 19.24 4.15 -20.02
N GLY A 128 18.32 4.84 -20.64
CA GLY A 128 17.32 4.20 -21.51
C GLY A 128 16.53 3.13 -20.77
N ASN A 129 16.54 1.91 -21.30
CA ASN A 129 15.90 0.76 -20.66
C ASN A 129 16.76 0.07 -19.58
N ASN A 130 17.98 0.53 -19.36
CA ASN A 130 18.88 -0.07 -18.38
C ASN A 130 18.78 0.67 -17.05
N ALA A 131 18.93 -0.09 -15.97
CA ALA A 131 19.01 0.47 -14.62
C ALA A 131 20.24 -0.09 -13.90
N SER A 132 20.86 0.72 -13.07
CA SER A 132 22.02 0.31 -12.27
C SER A 132 22.03 1.01 -10.91
N TRP A 133 22.67 0.37 -9.93
CA TRP A 133 22.90 0.97 -8.63
C TRP A 133 24.17 1.81 -8.61
N VAL A 134 24.05 3.07 -8.18
CA VAL A 134 25.19 3.98 -7.99
C VAL A 134 25.19 4.47 -6.54
N LYS A 135 26.31 4.35 -5.86
CA LYS A 135 26.46 4.91 -4.50
C LYS A 135 26.66 6.42 -4.61
N SER A 136 25.67 7.20 -4.19
CA SER A 136 25.65 8.66 -4.35
C SER A 136 25.07 9.42 -3.18
N ALA A 137 24.75 8.73 -2.07
CA ALA A 137 24.22 9.33 -0.85
C ALA A 137 24.81 8.66 0.40
N GLN A 138 24.63 9.29 1.56
CA GLN A 138 24.89 8.64 2.83
C GLN A 138 23.78 7.63 3.16
N PRO A 139 24.04 6.60 3.96
CA PRO A 139 23.01 5.72 4.52
C PRO A 139 21.97 6.56 5.26
N ASP A 140 20.69 6.22 5.09
CA ASP A 140 19.58 6.95 5.67
C ASP A 140 18.39 5.99 5.89
N ASP A 141 17.99 5.85 7.16
CA ASP A 141 16.92 4.96 7.61
C ASP A 141 15.60 5.73 7.86
N SER A 142 15.56 7.01 7.56
CA SER A 142 14.40 7.85 7.80
C SER A 142 13.20 7.46 6.93
N TYR A 143 12.02 7.77 7.43
CA TYR A 143 10.79 7.61 6.66
C TYR A 143 10.78 8.50 5.39
N ASP A 144 11.46 9.64 5.43
CA ASP A 144 11.62 10.48 4.23
C ASP A 144 12.48 9.81 3.15
N CYS A 145 13.51 9.05 3.55
CA CYS A 145 14.27 8.22 2.62
C CYS A 145 13.39 7.12 2.01
N PHE A 146 12.55 6.49 2.82
CA PHE A 146 11.58 5.49 2.35
C PHE A 146 10.58 6.10 1.36
N LYS A 147 9.99 7.26 1.64
CA LYS A 147 9.09 7.94 0.71
C LYS A 147 9.76 8.25 -0.64
N LYS A 148 11.01 8.72 -0.62
CA LYS A 148 11.79 8.97 -1.84
C LYS A 148 12.00 7.70 -2.66
N TYR A 149 12.24 6.57 -1.99
CA TYR A 149 12.32 5.27 -2.66
C TYR A 149 10.97 4.88 -3.29
N MET A 150 9.85 4.99 -2.55
CA MET A 150 8.53 4.66 -3.07
C MET A 150 8.14 5.52 -4.28
N ARG A 151 8.56 6.78 -4.34
CA ARG A 151 8.33 7.64 -5.53
C ARG A 151 9.02 7.08 -6.78
N ILE A 152 10.24 6.54 -6.65
CA ILE A 152 10.92 5.87 -7.76
C ILE A 152 10.16 4.60 -8.16
N VAL A 153 9.71 3.81 -7.20
CA VAL A 153 8.90 2.61 -7.46
C VAL A 153 7.63 2.98 -8.24
N PHE A 154 6.85 3.95 -7.76
CA PHE A 154 5.63 4.42 -8.43
C PHE A 154 5.88 4.96 -9.86
N SER A 155 7.03 5.57 -10.09
CA SER A 155 7.36 6.11 -11.42
C SER A 155 7.73 5.03 -12.43
N TYR A 156 8.26 3.89 -12.00
CA TYR A 156 8.89 2.89 -12.89
C TYR A 156 8.42 1.45 -12.67
N ALA A 157 7.59 1.17 -11.68
CA ALA A 157 6.86 -0.08 -11.53
C ALA A 157 5.38 0.14 -11.88
N GLY A 158 4.64 -0.92 -12.16
CA GLY A 158 3.22 -0.82 -12.50
C GLY A 158 2.52 -2.17 -12.44
N THR A 159 1.27 -2.21 -12.90
CA THR A 159 0.42 -3.40 -12.86
C THR A 159 1.09 -4.64 -13.47
N MET A 160 1.78 -4.50 -14.59
CA MET A 160 2.50 -5.60 -15.23
C MET A 160 3.65 -6.13 -14.37
N SER A 161 4.36 -5.26 -13.65
CA SER A 161 5.41 -5.69 -12.72
C SER A 161 4.81 -6.46 -11.55
N MET A 162 3.70 -6.00 -11.00
CA MET A 162 2.99 -6.66 -9.91
C MET A 162 2.43 -8.03 -10.32
N GLU A 163 1.84 -8.13 -11.52
CA GLU A 163 1.32 -9.40 -12.04
C GLU A 163 2.41 -10.46 -12.15
N SER A 164 3.62 -10.07 -12.54
CA SER A 164 4.77 -10.99 -12.62
C SER A 164 5.32 -11.44 -11.27
N GLU A 165 5.10 -10.68 -10.21
CA GLU A 165 5.60 -10.95 -8.85
C GLU A 165 4.53 -11.56 -7.93
N ALA A 166 3.25 -11.27 -8.18
CA ALA A 166 2.16 -11.79 -7.38
C ALA A 166 1.93 -13.28 -7.62
N ARG A 167 1.64 -14.02 -6.55
CA ARG A 167 1.21 -15.41 -6.62
C ARG A 167 -0.21 -15.52 -6.08
N GLY A 168 -1.07 -16.17 -6.84
CA GLY A 168 -2.40 -16.54 -6.34
C GLY A 168 -2.25 -17.46 -5.13
N ILE A 169 -3.02 -17.20 -4.10
CA ILE A 169 -3.03 -18.00 -2.85
C ILE A 169 -4.29 -18.85 -2.71
N GLY A 170 -4.96 -19.16 -3.81
CA GLY A 170 -6.14 -20.04 -3.88
C GLY A 170 -7.38 -19.34 -4.29
#